data_cdd2e6594c423203825dfa54a5697669
#
_entry.id   cdd2e6594c423203825dfa54a5697669
#
_cell.length_a   1.000
_cell.length_b   1.000
_cell.length_c   1.000
_cell.angle_alpha   90.00
_cell.angle_beta   90.00
_cell.angle_gamma   90.00
#
_symmetry.space_group_name_H-M   'P 1'
#
loop_
_entity.id
_entity.type
_entity.pdbx_description
1 polymer ?
#
loop_
_entity_poly.entity_id
_entity_poly.type
_entity_poly.pdbx_seq_one_letter_code
_entity_poly.pdbx_strand_id
1 'polypeptide(L)'
;MYIGEFARLAGTTPKAVRLYEQLGLLPEPRRRGKYRVYRAEDLEWVGFIRQAQRLGCKLGELVPLLADVTSLDHFPWQKVEQLIAGKLAQIEAEIAKLQRQHQSLTQCAALLALHPCRYGAPVPRDSELQLYQRDAGQAHKVA
;
A
#
# COMPACT_ATOMS: atom_id res chain seq x y z
N MET A 1 -10.73 -27.82 -11.09
CA MET A 1 -10.51 -27.90 -9.63
C MET A 1 -11.70 -27.25 -8.90
N TYR A 2 -12.10 -27.79 -7.77
CA TYR A 2 -13.08 -27.14 -6.89
C TYR A 2 -12.43 -26.07 -6.05
N ILE A 3 -13.24 -25.13 -5.53
CA ILE A 3 -12.75 -23.92 -4.83
C ILE A 3 -11.77 -24.20 -3.68
N GLY A 4 -11.95 -25.29 -2.94
CA GLY A 4 -11.07 -25.64 -1.81
C GLY A 4 -9.67 -26.02 -2.27
N GLU A 5 -9.59 -26.90 -3.28
CA GLU A 5 -8.34 -27.31 -3.91
C GLU A 5 -7.66 -26.13 -4.62
N PHE A 6 -8.42 -25.37 -5.39
CA PHE A 6 -7.94 -24.18 -6.07
C PHE A 6 -7.33 -23.16 -5.11
N ALA A 7 -8.03 -22.82 -4.03
CA ALA A 7 -7.55 -21.89 -3.02
C ALA A 7 -6.27 -22.38 -2.34
N ARG A 8 -6.17 -23.68 -2.05
CA ARG A 8 -4.97 -24.29 -1.48
C ARG A 8 -3.77 -24.17 -2.44
N LEU A 9 -3.95 -24.50 -3.71
CA LEU A 9 -2.89 -24.41 -4.72
C LEU A 9 -2.48 -22.96 -4.99
N ALA A 10 -3.45 -22.04 -5.02
CA ALA A 10 -3.18 -20.61 -5.15
C ALA A 10 -2.63 -19.97 -3.87
N GLY A 11 -2.48 -20.75 -2.78
CA GLY A 11 -1.99 -20.28 -1.48
C GLY A 11 -2.88 -19.19 -0.86
N THR A 12 -4.18 -19.25 -1.06
CA THR A 12 -5.18 -18.30 -0.58
C THR A 12 -6.35 -19.03 0.10
N THR A 13 -7.43 -18.31 0.41
CA THR A 13 -8.61 -18.89 1.02
C THR A 13 -9.80 -18.90 0.06
N PRO A 14 -10.77 -19.84 0.20
CA PRO A 14 -12.01 -19.82 -0.60
C PRO A 14 -12.78 -18.50 -0.51
N LYS A 15 -12.70 -17.81 0.63
CA LYS A 15 -13.30 -16.50 0.84
C LYS A 15 -12.66 -15.44 -0.04
N ALA A 16 -11.32 -15.42 -0.12
CA ALA A 16 -10.58 -14.50 -0.96
C ALA A 16 -10.84 -14.76 -2.45
N VAL A 17 -10.91 -16.03 -2.87
CA VAL A 17 -11.26 -16.39 -4.26
C VAL A 17 -12.63 -15.84 -4.64
N ARG A 18 -13.64 -15.99 -3.79
CA ARG A 18 -14.97 -15.42 -4.03
C ARG A 18 -14.96 -13.90 -4.10
N LEU A 19 -14.13 -13.25 -3.28
CA LEU A 19 -13.96 -11.80 -3.34
C LEU A 19 -13.35 -11.37 -4.68
N TYR A 20 -12.35 -12.09 -5.17
CA TYR A 20 -11.74 -11.80 -6.48
C TYR A 20 -12.74 -11.95 -7.63
N GLU A 21 -13.60 -12.98 -7.57
CA GLU A 21 -14.73 -13.12 -8.51
C GLU A 21 -15.70 -11.94 -8.45
N GLN A 22 -16.14 -11.58 -7.24
CA GLN A 22 -17.07 -10.47 -7.03
C GLN A 22 -16.55 -9.13 -7.52
N LEU A 23 -15.24 -8.93 -7.42
CA LEU A 23 -14.55 -7.73 -7.91
C LEU A 23 -14.23 -7.78 -9.41
N GLY A 24 -14.54 -8.88 -10.10
CA GLY A 24 -14.20 -9.05 -11.51
C GLY A 24 -12.70 -9.24 -11.77
N LEU A 25 -11.93 -9.57 -10.75
CA LEU A 25 -10.49 -9.82 -10.85
C LEU A 25 -10.17 -11.24 -11.34
N LEU A 26 -11.13 -12.14 -11.27
CA LEU A 26 -11.05 -13.49 -11.84
C LEU A 26 -12.16 -13.66 -12.87
N PRO A 27 -11.88 -14.38 -13.97
CA PRO A 27 -12.92 -14.80 -14.90
C PRO A 27 -14.02 -15.60 -14.19
N GLU A 28 -15.24 -15.50 -14.71
CA GLU A 28 -16.35 -16.26 -14.13
C GLU A 28 -16.04 -17.77 -14.22
N PRO A 29 -16.07 -18.50 -13.08
CA PRO A 29 -15.75 -19.91 -13.07
C PRO A 29 -16.83 -20.72 -13.76
N ARG A 30 -16.44 -21.78 -14.47
CA ARG A 30 -17.39 -22.74 -15.00
C ARG A 30 -18.17 -23.39 -13.87
N ARG A 31 -19.41 -23.78 -14.13
CA ARG A 31 -20.24 -24.48 -13.16
C ARG A 31 -20.44 -25.93 -13.58
N ARG A 32 -20.28 -26.82 -12.60
CA ARG A 32 -20.71 -28.22 -12.72
C ARG A 32 -21.81 -28.46 -11.68
N GLY A 33 -23.06 -28.35 -12.13
CA GLY A 33 -24.20 -28.31 -11.22
C GLY A 33 -24.15 -27.09 -10.31
N LYS A 34 -24.13 -27.32 -9.00
CA LYS A 34 -24.06 -26.26 -7.96
C LYS A 34 -22.62 -25.78 -7.68
N TYR A 35 -21.62 -26.46 -8.20
CA TYR A 35 -20.22 -26.23 -7.81
C TYR A 35 -19.46 -25.40 -8.84
N ARG A 36 -18.63 -24.46 -8.34
CA ARG A 36 -17.68 -23.69 -9.12
C ARG A 36 -16.47 -24.56 -9.46
N VAL A 37 -16.05 -24.52 -10.72
CA VAL A 37 -14.89 -25.27 -11.23
C VAL A 37 -13.92 -24.27 -11.87
N TYR A 38 -12.72 -24.23 -11.35
CA TYR A 38 -11.62 -23.36 -11.80
C TYR A 38 -10.66 -24.13 -12.69
N ARG A 39 -9.98 -23.42 -13.59
CA ARG A 39 -8.95 -23.96 -14.49
C ARG A 39 -7.57 -23.76 -13.87
N ALA A 40 -6.59 -24.47 -14.39
CA ALA A 40 -5.19 -24.30 -14.00
C ALA A 40 -4.69 -22.88 -14.33
N GLU A 41 -5.11 -22.33 -15.46
CA GLU A 41 -4.81 -20.96 -15.90
C GLU A 41 -5.26 -19.89 -14.90
N ASP A 42 -6.36 -20.13 -14.20
CA ASP A 42 -6.88 -19.20 -13.20
C ASP A 42 -5.95 -19.09 -11.96
N LEU A 43 -5.03 -20.05 -11.76
CA LEU A 43 -4.00 -19.98 -10.70
C LEU A 43 -2.98 -18.85 -10.96
N GLU A 44 -2.64 -18.63 -12.22
CA GLU A 44 -1.70 -17.56 -12.61
C GLU A 44 -2.30 -16.18 -12.29
N TRP A 45 -3.60 -16.01 -12.53
CA TRP A 45 -4.33 -14.78 -12.16
C TRP A 45 -4.29 -14.51 -10.66
N VAL A 46 -4.58 -15.53 -9.86
CA VAL A 46 -4.50 -15.39 -8.39
C VAL A 46 -3.06 -15.12 -7.95
N GLY A 47 -2.09 -15.78 -8.58
CA GLY A 47 -0.67 -15.52 -8.35
C GLY A 47 -0.30 -14.05 -8.57
N PHE A 48 -0.73 -13.49 -9.71
CA PHE A 48 -0.54 -12.08 -10.03
C PHE A 48 -1.19 -11.15 -9.00
N ILE A 49 -2.47 -11.38 -8.67
CA ILE A 49 -3.21 -10.56 -7.68
C ILE A 49 -2.47 -10.55 -6.34
N ARG A 50 -2.04 -11.73 -5.87
CA ARG A 50 -1.32 -11.86 -4.60
C ARG A 50 0.05 -11.19 -4.63
N GLN A 51 0.76 -11.30 -5.74
CA GLN A 51 2.05 -10.60 -5.89
C GLN A 51 1.86 -9.09 -5.82
N ALA A 52 0.86 -8.55 -6.52
CA ALA A 52 0.52 -7.13 -6.46
C ALA A 52 0.18 -6.68 -5.03
N GLN A 53 -0.60 -7.48 -4.29
CA GLN A 53 -0.92 -7.20 -2.88
C GLN A 53 0.33 -7.19 -1.98
N ARG A 54 1.28 -8.10 -2.19
CA ARG A 54 2.57 -8.11 -1.47
C ARG A 54 3.39 -6.86 -1.74
N LEU A 55 3.26 -6.29 -2.94
CA LEU A 55 3.90 -5.03 -3.33
C LEU A 55 3.12 -3.78 -2.87
N GLY A 56 2.07 -3.96 -2.06
CA GLY A 56 1.30 -2.86 -1.49
C GLY A 56 0.18 -2.32 -2.39
N CYS A 57 -0.18 -3.04 -3.47
CA CYS A 57 -1.36 -2.69 -4.27
C CYS A 57 -2.64 -3.14 -3.57
N LYS A 58 -3.64 -2.27 -3.55
CA LYS A 58 -4.97 -2.61 -3.06
C LYS A 58 -5.78 -3.29 -4.16
N LEU A 59 -6.70 -4.18 -3.80
CA LEU A 59 -7.56 -4.85 -4.78
C LEU A 59 -8.34 -3.87 -5.66
N GLY A 60 -8.81 -2.76 -5.09
CA GLY A 60 -9.50 -1.70 -5.83
C GLY A 60 -8.65 -1.02 -6.91
N GLU A 61 -7.33 -1.03 -6.78
CA GLU A 61 -6.41 -0.50 -7.80
C GLU A 61 -6.19 -1.49 -8.95
N LEU A 62 -6.39 -2.78 -8.69
CA LEU A 62 -6.27 -3.85 -9.68
C LEU A 62 -7.52 -4.02 -10.53
N VAL A 63 -8.70 -3.67 -10.00
CA VAL A 63 -9.99 -3.81 -10.70
C VAL A 63 -9.97 -3.12 -12.07
N PRO A 64 -9.67 -1.81 -12.20
CA PRO A 64 -9.65 -1.13 -13.49
C PRO A 64 -8.54 -1.64 -14.43
N LEU A 65 -7.52 -2.29 -13.88
CA LEU A 65 -6.41 -2.87 -14.63
C LEU A 65 -6.80 -4.17 -15.33
N LEU A 66 -7.64 -4.97 -14.68
CA LEU A 66 -7.98 -6.33 -15.10
C LEU A 66 -9.39 -6.44 -15.67
N ALA A 67 -10.22 -5.38 -15.62
CA ALA A 67 -11.63 -5.42 -16.00
C ALA A 67 -11.89 -5.92 -17.42
N ASP A 68 -10.98 -5.62 -18.37
CA ASP A 68 -11.13 -5.96 -19.79
C ASP A 68 -10.18 -7.09 -20.23
N VAL A 69 -9.46 -7.71 -19.29
CA VAL A 69 -8.42 -8.68 -19.61
C VAL A 69 -8.99 -10.10 -19.51
N THR A 70 -9.15 -10.73 -20.66
CA THR A 70 -9.66 -12.10 -20.76
C THR A 70 -8.58 -13.17 -20.84
N SER A 71 -7.35 -12.80 -21.18
CA SER A 71 -6.19 -13.69 -21.25
C SER A 71 -4.89 -12.93 -20.92
N LEU A 72 -3.88 -13.66 -20.47
CA LEU A 72 -2.56 -13.10 -20.18
C LEU A 72 -1.83 -12.57 -21.42
N ASP A 73 -2.19 -13.04 -22.61
CA ASP A 73 -1.61 -12.56 -23.88
C ASP A 73 -1.95 -11.11 -24.18
N HIS A 74 -3.07 -10.63 -23.63
CA HIS A 74 -3.54 -9.24 -23.77
C HIS A 74 -3.37 -8.44 -22.48
N PHE A 75 -2.38 -8.78 -21.69
CA PHE A 75 -2.14 -8.15 -20.40
C PHE A 75 -1.72 -6.68 -20.56
N PRO A 76 -2.32 -5.74 -19.83
CA PRO A 76 -2.12 -4.30 -20.05
C PRO A 76 -0.82 -3.79 -19.38
N TRP A 77 0.32 -4.20 -19.89
CA TRP A 77 1.65 -3.89 -19.33
C TRP A 77 1.87 -2.40 -19.07
N GLN A 78 1.45 -1.54 -19.99
CA GLN A 78 1.59 -0.08 -19.81
C GLN A 78 0.82 0.45 -18.59
N LYS A 79 -0.40 -0.07 -18.37
CA LYS A 79 -1.19 0.31 -17.17
C LYS A 79 -0.52 -0.20 -15.89
N VAL A 80 0.10 -1.37 -15.94
CA VAL A 80 0.88 -1.92 -14.81
C VAL A 80 2.09 -1.06 -14.52
N GLU A 81 2.84 -0.65 -15.52
CA GLU A 81 4.00 0.25 -15.38
C GLU A 81 3.57 1.59 -14.76
N GLN A 82 2.46 2.16 -15.20
CA GLN A 82 1.91 3.40 -14.63
C GLN A 82 1.51 3.22 -13.15
N LEU A 83 0.88 2.11 -12.80
CA LEU A 83 0.54 1.80 -11.41
C LEU A 83 1.80 1.68 -10.55
N ILE A 84 2.82 0.97 -11.03
CA ILE A 84 4.10 0.82 -10.32
C ILE A 84 4.78 2.18 -10.15
N ALA A 85 4.86 2.99 -11.21
CA ALA A 85 5.44 4.33 -11.15
C ALA A 85 4.72 5.23 -10.13
N GLY A 86 3.38 5.18 -10.11
CA GLY A 86 2.59 5.90 -9.12
C GLY A 86 2.84 5.44 -7.70
N LYS A 87 2.98 4.12 -7.47
CA LYS A 87 3.33 3.56 -6.16
C LYS A 87 4.73 3.97 -5.71
N LEU A 88 5.71 3.95 -6.60
CA LEU A 88 7.06 4.41 -6.29
C LEU A 88 7.06 5.87 -5.88
N ALA A 89 6.37 6.75 -6.62
CA ALA A 89 6.27 8.17 -6.28
C ALA A 89 5.61 8.39 -4.91
N GLN A 90 4.57 7.63 -4.55
CA GLN A 90 3.95 7.68 -3.24
C GLN A 90 4.91 7.27 -2.12
N ILE A 91 5.67 6.19 -2.32
CA ILE A 91 6.65 5.70 -1.35
C ILE A 91 7.78 6.71 -1.18
N GLU A 92 8.30 7.29 -2.26
CA GLU A 92 9.34 8.32 -2.23
C GLU A 92 8.89 9.56 -1.44
N ALA A 93 7.64 10.00 -1.65
CA ALA A 93 7.06 11.11 -0.89
C ALA A 93 6.93 10.78 0.61
N GLU A 94 6.55 9.56 0.95
CA GLU A 94 6.45 9.10 2.35
C GLU A 94 7.85 8.99 2.99
N ILE A 95 8.83 8.47 2.28
CA ILE A 95 10.24 8.44 2.73
C ILE A 95 10.73 9.86 3.02
N ALA A 96 10.51 10.81 2.12
CA ALA A 96 10.92 12.20 2.32
C ALA A 96 10.24 12.85 3.53
N LYS A 97 8.96 12.56 3.74
CA LYS A 97 8.21 13.02 4.92
C LYS A 97 8.80 12.46 6.21
N LEU A 98 9.05 11.13 6.26
CA LEU A 98 9.64 10.47 7.42
C LEU A 98 11.07 10.97 7.72
N GLN A 99 11.87 11.24 6.69
CA GLN A 99 13.20 11.84 6.85
C GLN A 99 13.13 13.22 7.50
N ARG A 100 12.18 14.08 7.08
CA ARG A 100 11.97 15.39 7.71
C ARG A 100 11.55 15.26 9.17
N GLN A 101 10.64 14.34 9.47
CA GLN A 101 10.22 14.08 10.86
C GLN A 101 11.38 13.58 11.72
N HIS A 102 12.17 12.65 11.20
CA HIS A 102 13.37 12.15 11.88
C HIS A 102 14.35 13.27 12.18
N GLN A 103 14.64 14.13 11.21
CA GLN A 103 15.55 15.27 11.40
C GLN A 103 15.02 16.23 12.47
N SER A 104 13.73 16.56 12.45
CA SER A 104 13.12 17.44 13.45
C SER A 104 13.19 16.85 14.86
N LEU A 105 12.91 15.56 15.01
CA LEU A 105 13.02 14.87 16.30
C LEU A 105 14.48 14.77 16.79
N THR A 106 15.43 14.56 15.90
CA THR A 106 16.85 14.53 16.24
C THR A 106 17.33 15.90 16.75
N GLN A 107 16.90 16.98 16.09
CA GLN A 107 17.19 18.34 16.55
C GLN A 107 16.56 18.63 17.92
N CYS A 108 15.31 18.22 18.12
CA CYS A 108 14.61 18.36 19.40
C CYS A 108 15.35 17.60 20.52
N ALA A 109 15.76 16.35 20.25
CA ALA A 109 16.52 15.54 21.20
C ALA A 109 17.86 16.19 21.57
N ALA A 110 18.57 16.77 20.60
CA ALA A 110 19.82 17.48 20.84
C ALA A 110 19.62 18.73 21.73
N LEU A 111 18.55 19.50 21.48
CA LEU A 111 18.20 20.66 22.31
C LEU A 111 17.85 20.26 23.75
N LEU A 112 17.07 19.19 23.93
CA LEU A 112 16.74 18.66 25.26
C LEU A 112 17.98 18.16 26.02
N ALA A 113 18.98 17.60 25.33
CA ALA A 113 20.23 17.17 25.93
C ALA A 113 21.09 18.33 26.47
N LEU A 114 20.97 19.54 25.90
CA LEU A 114 21.67 20.73 26.32
C LEU A 114 21.05 21.40 27.58
N HIS A 115 19.83 21.04 27.96
CA HIS A 115 19.20 21.55 29.18
C HIS A 115 19.73 20.80 30.42
N PRO A 116 20.42 21.48 31.36
CA PRO A 116 21.01 20.86 32.53
C PRO A 116 19.99 20.34 33.57
N CYS A 117 18.71 20.67 33.43
CA CYS A 117 17.64 20.30 34.35
C CYS A 117 16.63 19.37 33.68
N ARG A 118 16.91 18.06 33.71
CA ARG A 118 15.93 17.04 33.27
C ARG A 118 14.79 16.80 34.27
N TYR A 119 14.93 17.28 35.50
CA TYR A 119 13.91 17.16 36.56
C TYR A 119 13.75 18.53 37.22
N GLY A 120 12.58 19.14 37.05
CA GLY A 120 12.18 20.35 37.76
C GLY A 120 12.39 21.67 37.06
N ALA A 121 12.71 21.69 35.77
CA ALA A 121 12.71 22.93 35.01
C ALA A 121 11.30 23.48 34.81
N PRO A 122 11.08 24.79 35.00
CA PRO A 122 9.80 25.42 34.67
C PRO A 122 9.48 25.23 33.18
N VAL A 123 8.20 25.01 32.89
CA VAL A 123 7.68 24.95 31.51
C VAL A 123 8.21 26.16 30.72
N PRO A 124 8.73 25.95 29.48
CA PRO A 124 9.22 27.06 28.66
C PRO A 124 8.17 28.16 28.56
N ARG A 125 8.55 29.42 28.72
CA ARG A 125 7.65 30.53 28.60
C ARG A 125 7.13 30.61 27.16
N ASP A 126 5.93 31.11 26.98
CA ASP A 126 5.24 31.21 25.68
C ASP A 126 6.10 31.83 24.55
N SER A 127 7.09 32.67 24.89
CA SER A 127 8.03 33.26 23.93
C SER A 127 8.99 32.24 23.29
N GLU A 128 9.32 31.15 23.97
CA GLU A 128 10.21 30.10 23.44
C GLU A 128 9.43 29.10 22.58
N LEU A 129 8.14 28.88 22.89
CA LEU A 129 7.24 28.09 22.05
C LEU A 129 6.93 28.78 20.71
N GLN A 130 6.94 30.12 20.66
CA GLN A 130 6.75 30.87 19.42
C GLN A 130 7.92 30.76 18.44
N LEU A 131 9.14 30.55 18.90
CA LEU A 131 10.29 30.26 18.04
C LEU A 131 10.12 28.89 17.35
N TYR A 132 9.63 27.89 18.07
CA TYR A 132 9.33 26.58 17.51
C TYR A 132 8.25 26.58 16.44
N GLN A 133 7.22 27.42 16.61
CA GLN A 133 6.13 27.57 15.65
C GLN A 133 6.56 28.34 14.39
N ARG A 134 7.53 29.26 14.49
CA ARG A 134 8.08 29.98 13.34
C ARG A 134 8.88 29.10 12.41
N ASP A 135 9.71 28.20 12.93
CA ASP A 135 10.49 27.27 12.12
C ASP A 135 9.64 26.18 11.47
N ALA A 136 8.60 25.70 12.16
CA ALA A 136 7.61 24.77 11.59
C ALA A 136 6.75 25.43 10.49
N GLY A 137 6.49 26.72 10.58
CA GLY A 137 5.73 27.49 9.58
C GLY A 137 6.53 27.79 8.31
N GLN A 138 7.86 27.88 8.37
CA GLN A 138 8.71 28.09 7.20
C GLN A 138 8.94 26.80 6.40
N ALA A 139 8.88 25.63 7.02
CA ALA A 139 8.98 24.33 6.33
C ALA A 139 7.76 24.04 5.43
N HIS A 140 6.62 24.72 5.62
CA HIS A 140 5.42 24.56 4.80
C HIS A 140 5.32 25.55 3.62
N LYS A 141 6.29 26.48 3.46
CA LYS A 141 6.28 27.49 2.39
C LYS A 141 7.25 27.24 1.24
N VAL A 142 7.95 26.10 1.24
CA VAL A 142 8.79 25.68 0.13
C VAL A 142 8.23 24.36 -0.41
N ALA A 143 7.16 24.47 -1.14
CA ALA A 143 6.63 23.44 -2.04
C ALA A 143 6.27 24.11 -3.36
#